data_0d650ee964068e9c336507dc50643612
#
_entry.id   0d650ee964068e9c336507dc50643612
#
_cell.length_a   1.000
_cell.length_b   1.000
_cell.length_c   1.000
_cell.angle_alpha   90.00
_cell.angle_beta   90.00
_cell.angle_gamma   90.00
#
_symmetry.space_group_name_H-M   'P 1'
#
loop_
_entity.id
_entity.type
_entity.pdbx_description
1 polymer ?
#
loop_
_entity_poly.entity_id
_entity_poly.type
_entity_poly.pdbx_seq_one_letter_code
_entity_poly.pdbx_strand_id
1 'polypeptide(L)'
;MKKKQIFILAFVLVLAVILLPEAQHLLSLDLNDPTMILAAGPAFAPLKWNMGKNNMAGYKARLLFVPEEAAITVPTVPDPEKATDNTELITAAGSFTFAEGGSIKQPIYLYSTDGEVEYKAEPQGEADGISFKQTLGFFFPGNTPGMHAFNAMAKNTRGYYIFEDPEGNQMILGQPGLTGSLSPSFNGGKARADRRGTTYTVTADSNYSYHYIHLYISLLKAPGYR
;
A
#
# COMPACT_ATOMS: atom_id res chain seq x y z
N MET A 1 56.12 14.88 35.95
CA MET A 1 54.98 14.56 36.83
C MET A 1 55.04 13.07 37.18
N LYS A 2 55.06 12.73 38.49
CA LYS A 2 55.10 11.32 38.91
C LYS A 2 53.76 10.65 38.63
N LYS A 3 53.75 9.38 38.16
CA LYS A 3 52.53 8.61 37.81
C LYS A 3 51.39 8.70 38.84
N LYS A 4 51.73 8.82 40.11
CA LYS A 4 50.77 9.02 41.22
C LYS A 4 50.01 10.36 41.14
N GLN A 5 50.59 11.42 40.64
CA GLN A 5 49.92 12.72 40.48
C GLN A 5 48.94 12.74 39.33
N ILE A 6 49.23 11.99 38.25
CA ILE A 6 48.32 11.82 37.12
C ILE A 6 47.08 11.04 37.55
N PHE A 7 47.25 9.98 38.36
CA PHE A 7 46.15 9.18 38.87
C PHE A 7 45.21 9.96 39.80
N ILE A 8 45.78 10.78 40.67
CA ILE A 8 45.03 11.65 41.60
C ILE A 8 44.26 12.72 40.78
N LEU A 9 44.89 13.32 39.80
CA LEU A 9 44.24 14.34 38.94
C LEU A 9 43.07 13.74 38.12
N ALA A 10 43.24 12.53 37.55
CA ALA A 10 42.21 11.82 36.85
C ALA A 10 41.02 11.43 37.77
N PHE A 11 41.32 10.99 39.00
CA PHE A 11 40.30 10.63 39.98
C PHE A 11 39.52 11.86 40.47
N VAL A 12 40.16 12.99 40.69
CA VAL A 12 39.50 14.26 41.06
C VAL A 12 38.63 14.78 39.93
N LEU A 13 39.07 14.61 38.68
CA LEU A 13 38.31 15.04 37.51
C LEU A 13 37.05 14.19 37.31
N VAL A 14 37.15 12.88 37.54
CA VAL A 14 35.99 11.96 37.53
C VAL A 14 35.02 12.27 38.68
N LEU A 15 35.54 12.55 39.86
CA LEU A 15 34.74 12.90 41.03
C LEU A 15 34.04 14.25 40.87
N ALA A 16 34.69 15.23 40.24
CA ALA A 16 34.09 16.53 39.92
C ALA A 16 32.94 16.42 38.91
N VAL A 17 33.06 15.54 37.93
CA VAL A 17 31.97 15.26 36.97
C VAL A 17 30.77 14.60 37.66
N ILE A 18 31.01 13.75 38.68
CA ILE A 18 29.91 13.08 39.42
C ILE A 18 29.21 14.05 40.39
N LEU A 19 29.91 15.08 40.91
CA LEU A 19 29.37 15.99 41.92
C LEU A 19 28.73 17.28 41.35
N LEU A 20 28.88 17.55 40.07
CA LEU A 20 28.21 18.69 39.46
C LEU A 20 26.78 18.27 39.03
N PRO A 21 25.71 18.87 39.60
CA PRO A 21 24.34 18.51 39.26
C PRO A 21 24.01 18.71 37.76
N GLU A 22 24.70 19.63 37.08
CA GLU A 22 24.58 19.83 35.64
C GLU A 22 25.26 18.74 34.81
N ALA A 23 26.31 18.10 35.34
CA ALA A 23 26.98 17.00 34.66
C ALA A 23 26.20 15.68 34.79
N GLN A 24 25.40 15.52 35.82
CA GLN A 24 24.48 14.38 35.94
C GLN A 24 23.38 14.41 34.86
N HIS A 25 22.97 15.60 34.44
CA HIS A 25 22.02 15.75 33.34
C HIS A 25 22.62 15.38 31.97
N LEU A 26 23.95 15.49 31.81
CA LEU A 26 24.66 15.06 30.60
C LEU A 26 25.05 13.58 30.62
N LEU A 27 25.08 12.95 31.79
CA LEU A 27 25.39 11.53 31.97
C LEU A 27 24.13 10.67 32.20
N SER A 28 22.98 11.28 32.47
CA SER A 28 21.69 10.62 32.44
C SER A 28 21.18 10.56 30.98
N LEU A 29 21.91 9.91 30.12
CA LEU A 29 21.31 9.15 29.07
C LEU A 29 20.51 8.06 29.81
N ASP A 30 19.29 8.38 30.16
CA ASP A 30 18.37 7.42 30.73
C ASP A 30 18.04 6.46 29.59
N LEU A 31 18.84 5.40 29.48
CA LEU A 31 18.65 4.31 28.53
C LEU A 31 17.29 3.60 28.73
N ASN A 32 16.57 3.99 29.79
CA ASN A 32 15.22 3.52 30.10
C ASN A 32 14.16 4.60 29.87
N ASP A 33 14.51 5.79 29.33
CA ASP A 33 13.51 6.76 28.93
C ASP A 33 12.77 6.19 27.70
N PRO A 34 11.51 5.79 27.83
CA PRO A 34 10.72 5.29 26.69
C PRO A 34 10.52 6.35 25.60
N THR A 35 10.81 7.63 25.86
CA THR A 35 10.78 8.69 24.84
C THR A 35 12.07 8.78 24.01
N MET A 36 13.16 8.17 24.48
CA MET A 36 14.43 8.03 23.76
C MET A 36 14.56 6.69 23.03
N ILE A 37 13.55 5.86 23.02
CA ILE A 37 13.44 4.85 22.00
C ILE A 37 13.15 5.65 20.72
N LEU A 38 14.21 6.03 19.98
CA LEU A 38 14.07 6.25 18.56
C LEU A 38 13.19 5.08 18.13
N ALA A 39 11.97 5.38 17.69
CA ALA A 39 11.13 4.37 17.04
C ALA A 39 11.94 3.91 15.84
N ALA A 40 12.78 2.92 16.08
CA ALA A 40 13.49 2.25 15.01
C ALA A 40 12.40 1.55 14.24
N GLY A 41 11.99 2.18 13.16
CA GLY A 41 11.14 1.51 12.17
C GLY A 41 11.71 0.13 11.88
N PRO A 42 10.93 -0.79 11.36
CA PRO A 42 11.38 -2.16 11.15
C PRO A 42 12.69 -2.18 10.39
N ALA A 43 13.66 -2.92 10.92
CA ALA A 43 14.99 -3.05 10.30
C ALA A 43 14.88 -3.75 8.94
N PHE A 44 15.77 -3.40 8.02
CA PHE A 44 15.85 -4.10 6.74
C PHE A 44 16.04 -5.62 6.95
N ALA A 45 15.06 -6.40 6.48
CA ALA A 45 15.15 -7.85 6.47
C ALA A 45 15.90 -8.34 5.22
N PRO A 46 16.71 -9.42 5.31
CA PRO A 46 17.36 -9.97 4.14
C PRO A 46 16.31 -10.56 3.17
N LEU A 47 16.41 -10.18 1.89
CA LEU A 47 15.60 -10.77 0.83
C LEU A 47 16.18 -12.15 0.48
N LYS A 48 15.50 -13.22 0.94
CA LYS A 48 15.91 -14.59 0.65
C LYS A 48 14.94 -15.22 -0.33
N TRP A 49 15.49 -15.88 -1.34
CA TRP A 49 14.71 -16.72 -2.24
C TRP A 49 14.52 -18.12 -1.62
N ASN A 50 13.29 -18.54 -1.42
CA ASN A 50 12.97 -19.86 -0.95
C ASN A 50 12.76 -20.78 -2.16
N MET A 51 13.62 -21.77 -2.33
CA MET A 51 13.50 -22.77 -3.40
C MET A 51 12.16 -23.53 -3.25
N GLY A 52 11.47 -23.76 -4.37
CA GLY A 52 10.20 -24.47 -4.40
C GLY A 52 8.97 -23.63 -4.06
N LYS A 53 9.12 -22.32 -3.84
CA LYS A 53 7.99 -21.41 -3.70
C LYS A 53 7.38 -21.13 -5.07
N ASN A 54 6.05 -21.22 -5.18
CA ASN A 54 5.34 -20.81 -6.37
C ASN A 54 5.50 -19.29 -6.55
N ASN A 55 5.71 -18.88 -7.78
CA ASN A 55 5.77 -17.48 -8.18
C ASN A 55 5.19 -17.37 -9.59
N MET A 56 3.87 -17.47 -9.67
CA MET A 56 3.16 -17.35 -10.94
C MET A 56 2.90 -15.88 -11.23
N ALA A 57 3.26 -15.46 -12.43
CA ALA A 57 2.98 -14.09 -12.89
C ALA A 57 1.49 -13.90 -13.22
N GLY A 58 1.04 -12.64 -13.20
CA GLY A 58 -0.31 -12.24 -13.56
C GLY A 58 -1.23 -12.04 -12.35
N TYR A 59 -2.47 -11.73 -12.63
CA TYR A 59 -3.51 -11.47 -11.63
C TYR A 59 -4.81 -12.11 -12.06
N LYS A 60 -5.69 -12.42 -11.11
CA LYS A 60 -7.00 -12.97 -11.40
C LYS A 60 -7.85 -11.96 -12.17
N ALA A 61 -8.64 -12.44 -13.11
CA ALA A 61 -9.50 -11.63 -13.97
C ALA A 61 -10.70 -10.97 -13.24
N ARG A 62 -10.59 -10.81 -11.94
CA ARG A 62 -11.62 -10.26 -11.05
C ARG A 62 -11.06 -9.12 -10.24
N LEU A 63 -11.67 -7.97 -10.41
CA LEU A 63 -11.30 -6.77 -9.67
C LEU A 63 -12.52 -6.21 -8.94
N LEU A 64 -12.29 -5.50 -7.87
CA LEU A 64 -13.32 -4.78 -7.14
C LEU A 64 -12.97 -3.30 -7.14
N PHE A 65 -13.96 -2.47 -7.40
CA PHE A 65 -13.86 -1.03 -7.34
C PHE A 65 -14.73 -0.49 -6.21
N VAL A 66 -14.15 0.35 -5.38
CA VAL A 66 -14.84 1.07 -4.31
C VAL A 66 -14.71 2.56 -4.60
N PRO A 67 -15.77 3.24 -5.05
CA PRO A 67 -15.76 4.68 -5.20
C PRO A 67 -15.47 5.35 -3.85
N GLU A 68 -14.61 6.36 -3.85
CA GLU A 68 -14.21 7.08 -2.63
C GLU A 68 -15.43 7.66 -1.90
N GLU A 69 -16.38 8.22 -2.64
CA GLU A 69 -17.59 8.82 -2.10
C GLU A 69 -18.56 7.82 -1.44
N ALA A 70 -18.45 6.54 -1.78
CA ALA A 70 -19.32 5.50 -1.25
C ALA A 70 -18.79 4.87 0.04
N ALA A 71 -17.52 4.98 0.32
CA ALA A 71 -16.88 4.38 1.48
C ALA A 71 -16.96 5.30 2.69
N ILE A 72 -17.55 4.83 3.80
CA ILE A 72 -17.54 5.53 5.11
C ILE A 72 -16.22 5.28 5.81
N THR A 73 -15.78 4.01 5.86
CA THR A 73 -14.47 3.64 6.35
C THR A 73 -13.68 2.94 5.26
N VAL A 74 -12.39 3.15 5.29
CA VAL A 74 -11.44 2.53 4.37
C VAL A 74 -10.34 1.87 5.18
N PRO A 75 -9.71 0.81 4.67
CA PRO A 75 -8.55 0.22 5.31
C PRO A 75 -7.45 1.26 5.50
N THR A 76 -6.86 1.26 6.69
CA THR A 76 -5.79 2.18 7.03
C THR A 76 -4.45 1.63 6.60
N VAL A 77 -3.67 2.47 5.93
CA VAL A 77 -2.28 2.16 5.61
C VAL A 77 -1.45 2.24 6.89
N PRO A 78 -0.54 1.29 7.12
CA PRO A 78 0.32 1.31 8.28
C PRO A 78 1.18 2.56 8.36
N ASP A 79 1.43 3.01 9.57
CA ASP A 79 2.37 4.06 9.86
C ASP A 79 3.77 3.42 10.02
N PRO A 80 4.78 3.83 9.23
CA PRO A 80 6.11 3.26 9.33
C PRO A 80 6.75 3.41 10.72
N GLU A 81 6.36 4.44 11.46
CA GLU A 81 6.87 4.69 12.81
C GLU A 81 6.28 3.75 13.86
N LYS A 82 5.12 3.14 13.56
CA LYS A 82 4.39 2.25 14.48
C LYS A 82 4.48 0.78 14.10
N ALA A 83 4.95 0.48 12.89
CA ALA A 83 5.08 -0.89 12.44
C ALA A 83 6.16 -1.64 13.24
N THR A 84 5.81 -2.80 13.77
CA THR A 84 6.71 -3.64 14.57
C THR A 84 7.48 -4.63 13.73
N ASP A 85 6.95 -4.98 12.55
CA ASP A 85 7.63 -5.84 11.58
C ASP A 85 7.45 -5.36 10.13
N ASN A 86 8.22 -5.98 9.21
CA ASN A 86 8.18 -5.62 7.79
C ASN A 86 6.85 -5.97 7.10
N THR A 87 6.09 -6.91 7.63
CA THR A 87 4.79 -7.33 7.08
C THR A 87 3.73 -6.29 7.43
N GLU A 88 3.78 -5.75 8.64
CA GLU A 88 2.89 -4.68 9.06
C GLU A 88 3.03 -3.43 8.21
N LEU A 89 4.26 -3.12 7.72
CA LEU A 89 4.50 -1.97 6.83
C LEU A 89 3.66 -1.96 5.56
N ILE A 90 3.32 -3.14 5.04
CA ILE A 90 2.65 -3.28 3.75
C ILE A 90 1.23 -3.84 3.88
N THR A 91 0.75 -4.11 5.10
CA THR A 91 -0.57 -4.70 5.33
C THR A 91 -1.55 -3.64 5.79
N ALA A 92 -2.52 -3.30 4.95
CA ALA A 92 -3.59 -2.38 5.33
C ALA A 92 -4.56 -3.07 6.31
N ALA A 93 -4.86 -2.38 7.40
CA ALA A 93 -5.74 -2.87 8.47
C ALA A 93 -7.16 -2.33 8.33
N GLY A 94 -8.15 -3.15 8.67
CA GLY A 94 -9.57 -2.75 8.65
C GLY A 94 -10.32 -3.23 7.41
N SER A 95 -11.52 -2.72 7.22
CA SER A 95 -12.41 -3.09 6.13
C SER A 95 -13.15 -1.87 5.58
N PHE A 96 -13.67 -2.00 4.35
CA PHE A 96 -14.58 -1.00 3.80
C PHE A 96 -15.95 -1.12 4.46
N THR A 97 -16.54 0.00 4.87
CA THR A 97 -17.95 0.10 5.22
C THR A 97 -18.66 1.12 4.34
N PHE A 98 -19.93 0.89 4.10
CA PHE A 98 -20.77 1.70 3.20
C PHE A 98 -21.97 2.26 3.93
N ALA A 99 -22.48 3.40 3.45
CA ALA A 99 -23.69 4.02 4.02
C ALA A 99 -24.92 3.12 3.82
N GLU A 100 -25.71 2.90 4.86
CA GLU A 100 -26.93 2.07 4.80
C GLU A 100 -27.94 2.62 3.79
N GLY A 101 -28.07 3.94 3.67
CA GLY A 101 -28.93 4.64 2.72
C GLY A 101 -28.30 4.95 1.37
N GLY A 102 -27.03 4.58 1.14
CA GLY A 102 -26.32 4.87 -0.09
C GLY A 102 -26.74 4.00 -1.27
N SER A 103 -26.51 4.48 -2.49
CA SER A 103 -26.76 3.72 -3.73
C SER A 103 -25.78 2.54 -3.88
N ILE A 104 -24.57 2.67 -3.31
CA ILE A 104 -23.52 1.68 -3.35
C ILE A 104 -23.34 1.14 -1.93
N LYS A 105 -23.65 -0.15 -1.76
CA LYS A 105 -23.61 -0.84 -0.45
C LYS A 105 -22.51 -1.90 -0.35
N GLN A 106 -21.80 -2.11 -1.44
CA GLN A 106 -20.72 -3.10 -1.55
C GLN A 106 -19.76 -2.70 -2.67
N PRO A 107 -18.54 -3.25 -2.70
CA PRO A 107 -17.63 -3.03 -3.82
C PRO A 107 -18.25 -3.41 -5.16
N ILE A 108 -17.96 -2.63 -6.19
CA ILE A 108 -18.43 -2.86 -7.55
C ILE A 108 -17.50 -3.88 -8.21
N TYR A 109 -18.08 -4.96 -8.72
CA TYR A 109 -17.33 -5.97 -9.45
C TYR A 109 -16.95 -5.50 -10.85
N LEU A 110 -15.68 -5.64 -11.21
CA LEU A 110 -15.14 -5.36 -12.54
C LEU A 110 -14.59 -6.66 -13.13
N TYR A 111 -15.09 -7.04 -14.29
CA TYR A 111 -14.56 -8.16 -15.06
C TYR A 111 -13.37 -7.70 -15.91
N SER A 112 -12.36 -8.53 -16.02
CA SER A 112 -11.31 -8.43 -17.03
C SER A 112 -11.22 -9.73 -17.82
N THR A 113 -10.70 -9.64 -19.04
CA THR A 113 -10.26 -10.84 -19.76
C THR A 113 -9.07 -11.45 -19.00
N ASP A 114 -9.07 -12.78 -18.92
CA ASP A 114 -7.99 -13.52 -18.28
C ASP A 114 -6.64 -13.25 -18.95
N GLY A 115 -5.59 -13.07 -18.15
CA GLY A 115 -4.27 -12.68 -18.62
C GLY A 115 -4.10 -11.21 -19.01
N GLU A 116 -5.12 -10.37 -18.81
CA GLU A 116 -5.09 -8.95 -19.20
C GLU A 116 -5.07 -7.99 -18.00
N VAL A 117 -4.90 -8.53 -16.81
CA VAL A 117 -4.71 -7.72 -15.61
C VAL A 117 -3.21 -7.58 -15.37
N GLU A 118 -2.73 -6.35 -15.36
CA GLU A 118 -1.33 -6.01 -15.13
C GLU A 118 -1.23 -4.96 -14.03
N TYR A 119 -0.33 -5.16 -13.10
CA TYR A 119 -0.01 -4.16 -12.08
C TYR A 119 1.46 -3.82 -12.12
N LYS A 120 1.76 -2.53 -12.01
CA LYS A 120 3.11 -1.98 -11.92
C LYS A 120 3.18 -0.95 -10.81
N ALA A 121 4.30 -0.92 -10.13
CA ALA A 121 4.65 0.15 -9.19
C ALA A 121 6.05 0.64 -9.54
N GLU A 122 6.14 1.86 -10.01
CA GLU A 122 7.38 2.48 -10.42
C GLU A 122 7.78 3.57 -9.43
N PRO A 123 9.04 3.61 -8.97
CA PRO A 123 9.48 4.70 -8.12
C PRO A 123 9.47 6.02 -8.92
N GLN A 124 9.03 7.09 -8.26
CA GLN A 124 8.99 8.44 -8.80
C GLN A 124 9.46 9.45 -7.74
N GLY A 125 9.94 10.61 -8.19
CA GLY A 125 10.43 11.67 -7.33
C GLY A 125 11.96 11.80 -7.35
N GLU A 126 12.45 12.81 -6.65
CA GLU A 126 13.88 13.07 -6.49
C GLU A 126 14.39 12.49 -5.15
N ALA A 127 15.69 12.57 -4.92
CA ALA A 127 16.31 12.14 -3.67
C ALA A 127 15.58 12.74 -2.45
N ASP A 128 15.41 11.94 -1.40
CA ASP A 128 14.71 12.26 -0.15
C ASP A 128 13.19 12.47 -0.28
N GLY A 129 12.61 12.31 -1.49
CA GLY A 129 11.18 12.43 -1.76
C GLY A 129 10.64 11.33 -2.67
N ILE A 130 11.22 10.14 -2.63
CA ILE A 130 10.80 9.03 -3.50
C ILE A 130 9.46 8.46 -3.01
N SER A 131 8.51 8.40 -3.94
CA SER A 131 7.22 7.73 -3.80
C SER A 131 7.05 6.70 -4.93
N PHE A 132 5.91 6.03 -4.99
CA PHE A 132 5.60 5.07 -6.04
C PHE A 132 4.38 5.51 -6.84
N LYS A 133 4.50 5.46 -8.15
CA LYS A 133 3.36 5.52 -9.06
C LYS A 133 2.87 4.11 -9.30
N GLN A 134 1.67 3.83 -8.83
CA GLN A 134 0.97 2.57 -9.05
C GLN A 134 0.14 2.65 -10.32
N THR A 135 0.21 1.64 -11.16
CA THR A 135 -0.59 1.54 -12.40
C THR A 135 -1.21 0.15 -12.48
N LEU A 136 -2.53 0.10 -12.62
CA LEU A 136 -3.30 -1.14 -12.80
C LEU A 136 -3.99 -1.08 -14.16
N GLY A 137 -3.63 -1.98 -15.06
CA GLY A 137 -4.25 -2.14 -16.37
C GLY A 137 -5.19 -3.34 -16.39
N PHE A 138 -6.35 -3.22 -17.06
CA PHE A 138 -7.23 -4.35 -17.31
C PHE A 138 -8.09 -4.11 -18.57
N PHE A 139 -8.64 -5.18 -19.15
CA PHE A 139 -9.40 -5.11 -20.38
C PHE A 139 -10.79 -5.71 -20.23
N PHE A 140 -11.81 -4.93 -20.61
CA PHE A 140 -13.18 -5.38 -20.69
C PHE A 140 -13.59 -5.54 -22.16
N PRO A 141 -13.99 -6.77 -22.60
CA PRO A 141 -14.34 -7.04 -23.98
C PRO A 141 -15.74 -6.56 -24.33
N GLY A 142 -15.95 -6.24 -25.59
CA GLY A 142 -17.26 -5.97 -26.16
C GLY A 142 -17.55 -4.49 -26.38
N ASN A 143 -18.83 -4.22 -26.70
CA ASN A 143 -19.36 -2.88 -26.96
C ASN A 143 -20.82 -2.86 -26.52
N THR A 144 -21.06 -2.62 -25.25
CA THR A 144 -22.40 -2.59 -24.67
C THR A 144 -22.74 -1.19 -24.17
N PRO A 145 -24.03 -0.78 -24.18
CA PRO A 145 -24.44 0.49 -23.59
C PRO A 145 -24.02 0.63 -22.11
N GLY A 146 -24.08 -0.47 -21.35
CA GLY A 146 -23.69 -0.49 -19.94
C GLY A 146 -22.21 -0.19 -19.74
N MET A 147 -21.32 -0.71 -20.60
CA MET A 147 -19.89 -0.41 -20.58
C MET A 147 -19.65 1.09 -20.85
N HIS A 148 -20.32 1.67 -21.87
CA HIS A 148 -20.17 3.09 -22.17
C HIS A 148 -20.72 3.99 -21.07
N ALA A 149 -21.83 3.59 -20.44
CA ALA A 149 -22.35 4.29 -19.26
C ALA A 149 -21.37 4.25 -18.10
N PHE A 150 -20.76 3.09 -17.83
CA PHE A 150 -19.70 2.95 -16.84
C PHE A 150 -18.51 3.85 -17.18
N ASN A 151 -18.03 3.86 -18.43
CA ASN A 151 -16.93 4.74 -18.86
C ASN A 151 -17.24 6.22 -18.66
N ALA A 152 -18.48 6.63 -18.92
CA ALA A 152 -18.90 8.02 -18.73
C ALA A 152 -18.92 8.45 -17.26
N MET A 153 -19.28 7.55 -16.35
CA MET A 153 -19.30 7.79 -14.92
C MET A 153 -17.88 7.69 -14.31
N ALA A 154 -17.15 6.64 -14.67
CA ALA A 154 -15.89 6.29 -14.05
C ALA A 154 -14.73 7.25 -14.37
N LYS A 155 -14.75 7.94 -15.52
CA LYS A 155 -13.68 8.85 -15.97
C LYS A 155 -13.32 9.97 -15.00
N ASN A 156 -14.25 10.37 -14.13
CA ASN A 156 -14.05 11.42 -13.12
C ASN A 156 -14.25 10.90 -11.69
N THR A 157 -14.45 9.59 -11.53
CA THR A 157 -14.65 8.98 -10.22
C THR A 157 -13.34 8.42 -9.72
N ARG A 158 -12.94 8.82 -8.53
CA ARG A 158 -11.79 8.26 -7.83
C ARG A 158 -12.22 7.15 -6.89
N GLY A 159 -11.30 6.26 -6.56
CA GLY A 159 -11.60 5.22 -5.59
C GLY A 159 -10.47 4.24 -5.39
N TYR A 160 -10.82 3.13 -4.76
CA TYR A 160 -9.90 2.06 -4.41
C TYR A 160 -10.14 0.87 -5.32
N TYR A 161 -9.07 0.23 -5.76
CA TYR A 161 -9.15 -0.95 -6.61
C TYR A 161 -8.50 -2.13 -5.90
N ILE A 162 -9.25 -3.23 -5.78
CA ILE A 162 -8.80 -4.44 -5.12
C ILE A 162 -8.66 -5.52 -6.18
N PHE A 163 -7.54 -6.18 -6.21
CA PHE A 163 -7.20 -7.25 -7.14
C PHE A 163 -6.42 -8.34 -6.42
N GLU A 164 -6.37 -9.53 -7.00
CA GLU A 164 -5.84 -10.73 -6.36
C GLU A 164 -4.83 -11.41 -7.27
N ASP A 165 -3.70 -11.84 -6.70
CA ASP A 165 -2.70 -12.65 -7.40
C ASP A 165 -3.14 -14.12 -7.53
N PRO A 166 -2.42 -14.97 -8.30
CA PRO A 166 -2.74 -16.38 -8.43
C PRO A 166 -2.65 -17.14 -7.11
N GLU A 167 -1.83 -16.69 -6.17
CA GLU A 167 -1.61 -17.31 -4.87
C GLU A 167 -2.68 -16.96 -3.85
N GLY A 168 -3.59 -16.02 -4.17
CA GLY A 168 -4.71 -15.63 -3.33
C GLY A 168 -4.43 -14.41 -2.45
N ASN A 169 -3.31 -13.73 -2.64
CA ASN A 169 -3.04 -12.49 -1.92
C ASN A 169 -3.86 -11.35 -2.54
N GLN A 170 -4.59 -10.63 -1.72
CA GLN A 170 -5.36 -9.48 -2.15
C GLN A 170 -4.55 -8.20 -1.95
N MET A 171 -4.53 -7.38 -2.97
CA MET A 171 -3.83 -6.11 -3.00
C MET A 171 -4.81 -4.97 -3.24
N ILE A 172 -4.50 -3.81 -2.71
CA ILE A 172 -5.27 -2.58 -2.91
C ILE A 172 -4.41 -1.53 -3.59
N LEU A 173 -4.96 -0.91 -4.64
CA LEU A 173 -4.45 0.30 -5.25
C LEU A 173 -5.26 1.49 -4.75
N GLY A 174 -4.55 2.51 -4.31
CA GLY A 174 -5.13 3.68 -3.65
C GLY A 174 -5.09 3.59 -2.13
N GLN A 175 -4.89 4.73 -1.51
CA GLN A 175 -4.87 4.92 -0.06
C GLN A 175 -5.69 6.16 0.31
N PRO A 176 -6.08 6.34 1.58
CA PRO A 176 -6.80 7.55 2.01
C PRO A 176 -6.06 8.82 1.58
N GLY A 177 -6.76 9.70 0.84
CA GLY A 177 -6.20 10.93 0.29
C GLY A 177 -5.43 10.79 -1.03
N LEU A 178 -5.02 9.58 -1.43
CA LEU A 178 -4.33 9.28 -2.69
C LEU A 178 -5.04 8.15 -3.42
N THR A 179 -6.27 8.39 -3.82
CA THR A 179 -7.14 7.40 -4.47
C THR A 179 -6.83 7.24 -5.96
N GLY A 180 -7.14 6.07 -6.50
CA GLY A 180 -6.92 5.74 -7.90
C GLY A 180 -7.84 6.49 -8.84
N SER A 181 -7.30 6.97 -9.96
CA SER A 181 -8.01 7.60 -11.07
C SER A 181 -8.09 6.65 -12.25
N LEU A 182 -9.29 6.42 -12.79
CA LEU A 182 -9.53 5.53 -13.91
C LEU A 182 -9.57 6.28 -15.24
N SER A 183 -8.83 5.77 -16.21
CA SER A 183 -8.82 6.25 -17.60
C SER A 183 -9.30 5.15 -18.54
N PRO A 184 -10.54 5.23 -19.06
CA PRO A 184 -11.07 4.30 -20.04
C PRO A 184 -10.62 4.65 -21.46
N SER A 185 -10.16 3.66 -22.23
CA SER A 185 -9.82 3.80 -23.65
C SER A 185 -10.55 2.74 -24.47
N PHE A 186 -11.61 3.14 -25.19
CA PHE A 186 -12.38 2.23 -26.04
C PHE A 186 -11.76 2.10 -27.41
N ASN A 187 -11.62 0.85 -27.89
CA ASN A 187 -11.21 0.53 -29.25
C ASN A 187 -12.27 -0.33 -29.91
N GLY A 188 -12.84 0.17 -31.03
CA GLY A 188 -13.86 -0.52 -31.81
C GLY A 188 -13.33 -1.61 -32.76
N GLY A 189 -12.01 -1.68 -32.96
CA GLY A 189 -11.38 -2.50 -33.99
C GLY A 189 -11.56 -1.94 -35.41
N LYS A 190 -10.71 -2.33 -36.35
CA LYS A 190 -10.81 -2.00 -37.79
C LYS A 190 -11.29 -3.20 -38.62
N ALA A 191 -10.80 -4.38 -38.28
CA ALA A 191 -11.11 -5.61 -38.96
C ALA A 191 -11.89 -6.58 -38.06
N ARG A 192 -12.50 -7.61 -38.65
CA ARG A 192 -13.27 -8.63 -37.89
C ARG A 192 -12.40 -9.44 -36.93
N ALA A 193 -11.10 -9.53 -37.20
CA ALA A 193 -10.13 -10.22 -36.36
C ALA A 193 -9.61 -9.35 -35.21
N ASP A 194 -9.87 -8.04 -35.23
CA ASP A 194 -9.39 -7.13 -34.23
C ASP A 194 -10.17 -7.30 -32.92
N ARG A 195 -9.45 -7.12 -31.83
CA ARG A 195 -10.03 -7.10 -30.50
C ARG A 195 -10.82 -5.82 -30.28
N ARG A 196 -12.06 -5.95 -29.82
CA ARG A 196 -12.95 -4.84 -29.48
C ARG A 196 -13.26 -4.81 -28.00
N GLY A 197 -13.11 -3.64 -27.38
CA GLY A 197 -13.42 -3.46 -25.97
C GLY A 197 -12.79 -2.19 -25.40
N THR A 198 -12.81 -2.07 -24.10
CA THR A 198 -12.20 -0.95 -23.37
C THR A 198 -11.00 -1.43 -22.57
N THR A 199 -9.87 -0.79 -22.82
CA THR A 199 -8.71 -0.88 -21.94
C THR A 199 -8.85 0.17 -20.84
N TYR A 200 -8.76 -0.27 -19.62
CA TYR A 200 -8.79 0.59 -18.44
C TYR A 200 -7.40 0.71 -17.86
N THR A 201 -7.01 1.92 -17.53
CA THR A 201 -5.77 2.21 -16.81
C THR A 201 -6.12 2.99 -15.56
N VAL A 202 -5.78 2.44 -14.41
CA VAL A 202 -5.92 3.11 -13.12
C VAL A 202 -4.55 3.57 -12.66
N THR A 203 -4.44 4.80 -12.22
CA THR A 203 -3.20 5.34 -11.66
C THR A 203 -3.45 5.92 -10.29
N ALA A 204 -2.54 5.65 -9.35
CA ALA A 204 -2.52 6.26 -8.03
C ALA A 204 -1.08 6.49 -7.59
N ASP A 205 -0.88 7.48 -6.73
CA ASP A 205 0.37 7.68 -6.03
C ASP A 205 0.33 7.01 -4.67
N SER A 206 1.45 6.47 -4.21
CA SER A 206 1.54 5.78 -2.94
C SER A 206 2.94 5.90 -2.36
N ASN A 207 3.05 5.83 -1.04
CA ASN A 207 4.34 5.73 -0.36
C ASN A 207 4.97 4.33 -0.47
N TYR A 208 4.21 3.35 -0.94
CA TYR A 208 4.62 1.95 -1.01
C TYR A 208 4.37 1.36 -2.40
N SER A 209 5.15 0.36 -2.76
CA SER A 209 4.97 -0.35 -4.04
C SER A 209 3.62 -1.03 -4.15
N TYR A 210 3.07 -1.56 -3.07
CA TYR A 210 1.70 -2.06 -2.94
C TYR A 210 1.34 -2.28 -1.48
N HIS A 211 0.04 -2.47 -1.21
CA HIS A 211 -0.47 -2.86 0.10
C HIS A 211 -1.22 -4.18 -0.01
N TYR A 212 -0.91 -5.09 0.88
CA TYR A 212 -1.77 -6.26 1.12
C TYR A 212 -2.98 -5.83 1.93
N ILE A 213 -4.10 -6.47 1.65
CA ILE A 213 -5.32 -6.29 2.42
C ILE A 213 -5.81 -7.66 2.89
N HIS A 214 -5.95 -7.83 4.19
CA HIS A 214 -6.62 -8.98 4.76
C HIS A 214 -8.14 -8.75 4.77
N LEU A 215 -8.70 -8.54 3.60
CA LEU A 215 -10.15 -8.56 3.45
C LEU A 215 -10.58 -9.99 3.22
N TYR A 216 -11.18 -10.59 4.25
CA TYR A 216 -12.07 -11.73 4.06
C TYR A 216 -13.30 -11.26 3.29
N ILE A 217 -13.11 -10.80 2.06
CA ILE A 217 -14.23 -10.60 1.17
C ILE A 217 -14.57 -11.98 0.61
N SER A 218 -15.44 -12.69 1.32
CA SER A 218 -16.23 -13.79 0.72
C SER A 218 -17.09 -13.29 -0.46
N LEU A 219 -16.97 -12.01 -0.80
CA LEU A 219 -17.59 -11.27 -1.88
C LEU A 219 -17.11 -11.69 -3.28
N LEU A 220 -16.02 -12.43 -3.38
CA LEU A 220 -15.65 -13.10 -4.66
C LEU A 220 -16.59 -14.26 -5.00
N LYS A 221 -17.50 -14.62 -4.10
CA LYS A 221 -18.65 -15.46 -4.37
C LYS A 221 -19.91 -14.60 -4.56
N ALA A 222 -19.91 -13.67 -5.51
CA ALA A 222 -21.17 -13.07 -5.94
C ALA A 222 -22.10 -14.19 -6.41
N PRO A 223 -23.31 -14.36 -5.82
CA PRO A 223 -24.25 -15.36 -6.28
C PRO A 223 -24.70 -14.96 -7.71
N GLY A 224 -24.35 -15.74 -8.71
CA GLY A 224 -24.86 -15.57 -10.07
C GLY A 224 -23.85 -15.63 -11.21
N TYR A 225 -22.57 -15.80 -11.00
CA TYR A 225 -21.61 -16.06 -12.08
C TYR A 225 -21.09 -17.49 -12.00
N ARG A 226 -21.60 -18.32 -12.93
CA ARG A 226 -21.00 -19.58 -13.36
C ARG A 226 -19.97 -19.31 -14.44
#